data_84a531ca5602d9b4b7f436df06980145
#
_entry.id   84a531ca5602d9b4b7f436df06980145
#
_cell.length_a   1.000
_cell.length_b   1.000
_cell.length_c   1.000
_cell.angle_alpha   90.00
_cell.angle_beta   90.00
_cell.angle_gamma   90.00
#
_symmetry.space_group_name_H-M   'P 1'
#
loop_
_entity.id
_entity.type
_entity.pdbx_description
1 polymer ?
#
loop_
_entity_poly.entity_id
_entity_poly.type
_entity_poly.pdbx_seq_one_letter_code
_entity_poly.pdbx_strand_id
1 'polypeptide(L)'
;MSNEKEVEVLLAGEEVTIRGEVLKVKPYNWVQTFKMAKPFKIVMQTVIDNAEKVSTLTSFTNMSEIQQVYAILDFIASVDDGEEFSNALAELIAGSIGKDTPYVKELDIDEVITVGMAVFKVNKSFFSQKLGKIAKLFPVPKKKEK
;
A
#
# COMPACT_ATOMS: atom_id res chain seq x y z
N MET A 1 6.12 29.95 -4.43
CA MET A 1 5.67 29.79 -3.14
C MET A 1 5.67 28.39 -2.69
N SER A 2 6.14 28.22 -1.51
CA SER A 2 6.32 26.89 -0.99
C SER A 2 4.99 26.17 -0.79
N ASN A 3 3.94 26.87 -0.39
CA ASN A 3 2.66 26.21 -0.16
C ASN A 3 2.08 25.63 -1.43
N GLU A 4 2.18 26.39 -2.51
CA GLU A 4 1.67 25.88 -3.78
C GLU A 4 2.47 24.68 -4.25
N LYS A 5 3.79 24.74 -4.09
CA LYS A 5 4.62 23.63 -4.48
C LYS A 5 4.35 22.41 -3.62
N GLU A 6 4.12 22.63 -2.34
CA GLU A 6 3.82 21.50 -1.45
C GLU A 6 2.51 20.84 -1.85
N VAL A 7 1.51 21.64 -2.19
CA VAL A 7 0.23 21.09 -2.62
C VAL A 7 0.40 20.31 -3.91
N GLU A 8 1.17 20.86 -4.86
CA GLU A 8 1.40 20.17 -6.11
C GLU A 8 2.10 18.82 -5.90
N VAL A 9 3.12 18.82 -5.05
CA VAL A 9 3.83 17.57 -4.78
C VAL A 9 2.92 16.54 -4.14
N LEU A 10 2.10 16.98 -3.18
CA LEU A 10 1.18 16.07 -2.52
C LEU A 10 0.14 15.51 -3.48
N LEU A 11 -0.36 16.35 -4.38
CA LEU A 11 -1.39 15.92 -5.33
C LEU A 11 -0.80 15.09 -6.47
N ALA A 12 0.42 15.42 -6.89
CA ALA A 12 1.06 14.71 -7.99
C ALA A 12 1.52 13.31 -7.60
N GLY A 13 1.81 13.13 -6.31
CA GLY A 13 2.29 11.84 -5.85
C GLY A 13 3.75 11.64 -6.16
N GLU A 14 4.12 10.40 -6.38
CA GLU A 14 5.50 10.00 -6.57
C GLU A 14 5.65 9.32 -7.92
N GLU A 15 6.85 9.32 -8.47
CA GLU A 15 7.12 8.65 -9.73
C GLU A 15 7.97 7.42 -9.50
N VAL A 16 7.66 6.35 -10.21
CA VAL A 16 8.42 5.11 -10.17
C VAL A 16 8.65 4.67 -11.60
N THR A 17 9.89 4.27 -11.91
CA THR A 17 10.20 3.77 -13.24
C THR A 17 10.17 2.25 -13.23
N ILE A 18 9.31 1.68 -14.06
CA ILE A 18 9.16 0.23 -14.18
C ILE A 18 9.30 -0.12 -15.64
N ARG A 19 10.30 -0.95 -15.95
CA ARG A 19 10.53 -1.44 -17.31
C ARG A 19 10.65 -0.31 -18.31
N GLY A 20 11.33 0.76 -17.91
CA GLY A 20 11.56 1.90 -18.78
C GLY A 20 10.42 2.89 -18.86
N GLU A 21 9.31 2.60 -18.22
CA GLU A 21 8.17 3.50 -18.22
C GLU A 21 8.08 4.23 -16.90
N VAL A 22 7.90 5.55 -16.94
CA VAL A 22 7.73 6.34 -15.73
C VAL A 22 6.26 6.31 -15.34
N LEU A 23 5.97 5.76 -14.18
CA LEU A 23 4.62 5.65 -13.67
C LEU A 23 4.41 6.67 -12.58
N LYS A 24 3.32 7.41 -12.66
CA LYS A 24 2.97 8.35 -11.63
C LYS A 24 2.08 7.68 -10.60
N VAL A 25 2.55 7.64 -9.36
CA VAL A 25 1.80 7.03 -8.27
C VAL A 25 1.02 8.14 -7.59
N LYS A 26 -0.30 8.07 -7.70
CA LYS A 26 -1.16 9.14 -7.21
C LYS A 26 -1.98 8.68 -6.02
N PRO A 27 -2.28 9.60 -5.11
CA PRO A 27 -3.18 9.24 -4.01
C PRO A 27 -4.58 9.01 -4.53
N TYR A 28 -5.34 8.21 -3.80
CA TYR A 28 -6.72 7.94 -4.18
C TYR A 28 -7.60 9.15 -3.90
N ASN A 29 -8.50 9.46 -4.85
CA ASN A 29 -9.53 10.43 -4.56
C ASN A 29 -10.67 9.73 -3.82
N TRP A 30 -11.72 10.50 -3.47
CA TRP A 30 -12.77 9.92 -2.63
C TRP A 30 -13.54 8.79 -3.35
N VAL A 31 -13.72 8.93 -4.64
CA VAL A 31 -14.42 7.88 -5.40
C VAL A 31 -13.59 6.60 -5.42
N GLN A 32 -12.29 6.75 -5.68
CA GLN A 32 -11.39 5.61 -5.67
C GLN A 32 -11.30 4.97 -4.29
N THR A 33 -11.38 5.78 -3.25
CA THR A 33 -11.34 5.24 -1.89
C THR A 33 -12.49 4.28 -1.65
N PHE A 34 -13.69 4.62 -2.13
CA PHE A 34 -14.80 3.70 -2.00
C PHE A 34 -14.57 2.41 -2.79
N LYS A 35 -14.03 2.55 -3.99
CA LYS A 35 -13.75 1.37 -4.81
C LYS A 35 -12.68 0.49 -4.21
N MET A 36 -11.71 1.11 -3.56
CA MET A 36 -10.55 0.39 -3.05
C MET A 36 -10.71 -0.07 -1.62
N ALA A 37 -11.86 0.23 -1.00
CA ALA A 37 -12.05 -0.09 0.42
C ALA A 37 -11.92 -1.59 0.68
N LYS A 38 -12.54 -2.42 -0.15
CA LYS A 38 -12.47 -3.87 0.06
C LYS A 38 -11.08 -4.43 -0.13
N PRO A 39 -10.41 -4.17 -1.27
CA PRO A 39 -9.03 -4.66 -1.41
C PRO A 39 -8.11 -4.08 -0.36
N PHE A 40 -8.32 -2.84 0.04
CA PHE A 40 -7.47 -2.26 1.08
C PHE A 40 -7.68 -3.00 2.41
N LYS A 41 -8.92 -3.32 2.73
CA LYS A 41 -9.20 -4.05 3.96
C LYS A 41 -8.54 -5.42 3.96
N ILE A 42 -8.57 -6.10 2.81
CA ILE A 42 -7.94 -7.41 2.69
C ILE A 42 -6.44 -7.31 2.93
N VAL A 43 -5.80 -6.33 2.30
CA VAL A 43 -4.36 -6.15 2.46
C VAL A 43 -4.02 -5.78 3.90
N MET A 44 -4.79 -4.87 4.49
CA MET A 44 -4.53 -4.47 5.88
C MET A 44 -4.73 -5.62 6.85
N GLN A 45 -5.75 -6.43 6.63
CA GLN A 45 -5.98 -7.57 7.51
C GLN A 45 -4.82 -8.55 7.42
N THR A 46 -4.32 -8.77 6.21
CA THR A 46 -3.17 -9.65 6.04
C THR A 46 -1.94 -9.09 6.76
N VAL A 47 -1.74 -7.78 6.67
CA VAL A 47 -0.62 -7.14 7.35
C VAL A 47 -0.75 -7.29 8.86
N ILE A 48 -1.96 -7.08 9.38
CA ILE A 48 -2.20 -7.21 10.81
C ILE A 48 -1.96 -8.63 11.27
N ASP A 49 -2.47 -9.61 10.52
CA ASP A 49 -2.35 -11.01 10.89
C ASP A 49 -0.92 -11.49 10.84
N ASN A 50 -0.06 -10.82 10.08
CA ASN A 50 1.34 -11.21 9.92
C ASN A 50 2.28 -10.10 10.38
N ALA A 51 1.89 -9.39 11.44
CA ALA A 51 2.58 -8.17 11.85
C ALA A 51 4.06 -8.39 12.12
N GLU A 52 4.42 -9.53 12.71
CA GLU A 52 5.82 -9.78 13.01
C GLU A 52 6.66 -9.89 11.74
N LYS A 53 6.12 -10.59 10.74
CA LYS A 53 6.87 -10.76 9.50
C LYS A 53 6.94 -9.46 8.72
N VAL A 54 5.86 -8.68 8.74
CA VAL A 54 5.88 -7.36 8.11
C VAL A 54 6.89 -6.46 8.81
N SER A 55 6.95 -6.54 10.13
CA SER A 55 7.91 -5.75 10.90
C SER A 55 9.35 -6.09 10.47
N THR A 56 9.61 -7.36 10.22
CA THR A 56 10.92 -7.77 9.73
C THR A 56 11.23 -7.11 8.39
N LEU A 57 10.21 -6.97 7.54
CA LEU A 57 10.42 -6.34 6.23
C LEU A 57 10.77 -4.86 6.33
N THR A 58 10.49 -4.21 7.45
CA THR A 58 10.85 -2.80 7.59
C THR A 58 12.37 -2.59 7.66
N SER A 59 13.13 -3.64 8.00
CA SER A 59 14.59 -3.58 8.01
C SER A 59 15.20 -4.14 6.73
N PHE A 60 14.40 -4.23 5.68
CA PHE A 60 14.78 -4.96 4.48
C PHE A 60 16.10 -4.46 3.88
N THR A 61 16.27 -3.15 3.83
CA THR A 61 17.47 -2.58 3.21
C THR A 61 18.73 -2.88 3.98
N ASN A 62 18.61 -3.25 5.26
CA ASN A 62 19.78 -3.58 6.08
C ASN A 62 20.11 -5.06 6.06
N MET A 63 19.39 -5.84 5.29
CA MET A 63 19.57 -7.28 5.23
C MET A 63 20.48 -7.66 4.08
N SER A 64 21.18 -8.80 4.23
CA SER A 64 21.89 -9.38 3.10
C SER A 64 20.89 -9.88 2.08
N GLU A 65 21.39 -10.18 0.88
CA GLU A 65 20.51 -10.66 -0.18
C GLU A 65 19.74 -11.91 0.24
N ILE A 66 20.43 -12.84 0.86
CA ILE A 66 19.81 -14.08 1.30
C ILE A 66 18.74 -13.80 2.33
N GLN A 67 19.01 -12.90 3.26
CA GLN A 67 18.02 -12.53 4.26
C GLN A 67 16.79 -11.87 3.62
N GLN A 68 17.03 -11.05 2.61
CA GLN A 68 15.90 -10.42 1.91
C GLN A 68 15.02 -11.44 1.25
N VAL A 69 15.63 -12.41 0.57
CA VAL A 69 14.86 -13.47 -0.09
C VAL A 69 14.07 -14.25 0.96
N TYR A 70 14.70 -14.62 2.05
CA TYR A 70 14.03 -15.38 3.08
C TYR A 70 12.87 -14.61 3.69
N ALA A 71 13.07 -13.31 3.96
CA ALA A 71 12.02 -12.50 4.58
C ALA A 71 10.80 -12.40 3.68
N ILE A 72 11.02 -12.21 2.38
CA ILE A 72 9.92 -12.12 1.43
C ILE A 72 9.18 -13.45 1.36
N LEU A 73 9.93 -14.55 1.22
CA LEU A 73 9.30 -15.85 1.11
C LEU A 73 8.56 -16.23 2.39
N ASP A 74 9.14 -15.86 3.52
CA ASP A 74 8.51 -16.15 4.81
C ASP A 74 7.17 -15.44 4.93
N PHE A 75 7.12 -14.18 4.50
CA PHE A 75 5.87 -13.45 4.50
C PHE A 75 4.87 -14.06 3.53
N ILE A 76 5.30 -14.33 2.31
CA ILE A 76 4.41 -14.87 1.28
C ILE A 76 3.82 -16.20 1.73
N ALA A 77 4.66 -17.07 2.29
CA ALA A 77 4.21 -18.38 2.71
C ALA A 77 3.25 -18.31 3.89
N SER A 78 3.24 -17.21 4.61
CA SER A 78 2.38 -17.05 5.78
C SER A 78 1.00 -16.52 5.44
N VAL A 79 0.79 -16.06 4.20
CA VAL A 79 -0.50 -15.50 3.80
C VAL A 79 -1.47 -16.64 3.57
N ASP A 80 -2.60 -16.63 4.28
CA ASP A 80 -3.56 -17.72 4.23
C ASP A 80 -4.17 -17.89 2.85
N ASP A 81 -4.60 -16.79 2.25
CA ASP A 81 -5.20 -16.84 0.92
C ASP A 81 -4.39 -15.94 0.02
N GLY A 82 -3.35 -16.54 -0.57
CA GLY A 82 -2.44 -15.78 -1.42
C GLY A 82 -3.09 -15.23 -2.66
N GLU A 83 -4.08 -15.94 -3.20
CA GLU A 83 -4.77 -15.45 -4.39
C GLU A 83 -5.61 -14.24 -4.05
N GLU A 84 -6.34 -14.28 -2.95
CA GLU A 84 -7.13 -13.12 -2.54
C GLU A 84 -6.23 -11.93 -2.24
N PHE A 85 -5.14 -12.17 -1.53
CA PHE A 85 -4.22 -11.09 -1.18
C PHE A 85 -3.59 -10.48 -2.43
N SER A 86 -3.11 -11.32 -3.34
CA SER A 86 -2.43 -10.80 -4.53
C SER A 86 -3.40 -10.05 -5.44
N ASN A 87 -4.64 -10.54 -5.56
CA ASN A 87 -5.65 -9.81 -6.33
C ASN A 87 -5.95 -8.46 -5.71
N ALA A 88 -6.09 -8.42 -4.39
CA ALA A 88 -6.37 -7.17 -3.70
C ALA A 88 -5.22 -6.19 -3.86
N LEU A 89 -4.00 -6.67 -3.73
CA LEU A 89 -2.82 -5.82 -3.88
C LEU A 89 -2.71 -5.30 -5.30
N ALA A 90 -2.99 -6.15 -6.29
CA ALA A 90 -2.94 -5.72 -7.67
C ALA A 90 -3.97 -4.63 -7.95
N GLU A 91 -5.17 -4.74 -7.38
CA GLU A 91 -6.18 -3.70 -7.54
C GLU A 91 -5.74 -2.38 -6.92
N LEU A 92 -5.16 -2.45 -5.73
CA LEU A 92 -4.69 -1.24 -5.07
C LEU A 92 -3.62 -0.54 -5.87
N ILE A 93 -2.65 -1.31 -6.35
CA ILE A 93 -1.56 -0.73 -7.11
C ILE A 93 -2.07 -0.16 -8.42
N ALA A 94 -2.88 -0.93 -9.15
CA ALA A 94 -3.41 -0.49 -10.45
C ALA A 94 -4.16 0.82 -10.31
N GLY A 95 -4.98 0.93 -9.27
CA GLY A 95 -5.75 2.17 -9.06
C GLY A 95 -4.88 3.38 -8.82
N SER A 96 -3.73 3.19 -8.20
CA SER A 96 -2.84 4.31 -7.88
C SER A 96 -1.96 4.72 -9.05
N ILE A 97 -1.62 3.79 -9.93
CA ILE A 97 -0.71 4.10 -11.05
C ILE A 97 -1.45 4.28 -12.38
N GLY A 98 -2.77 4.15 -12.38
CA GLY A 98 -3.55 4.36 -13.59
C GLY A 98 -3.41 3.25 -14.62
N LYS A 99 -3.15 2.04 -14.17
CA LYS A 99 -3.05 0.87 -15.04
C LYS A 99 -4.15 -0.12 -14.65
N ASP A 100 -4.34 -1.15 -15.47
CA ASP A 100 -5.30 -2.19 -15.10
C ASP A 100 -4.60 -3.30 -14.32
N THR A 101 -5.40 -4.17 -13.73
CA THR A 101 -4.84 -5.22 -12.89
C THR A 101 -3.99 -6.22 -13.67
N PRO A 102 -4.31 -6.58 -14.92
CA PRO A 102 -3.41 -7.47 -15.66
C PRO A 102 -1.98 -6.91 -15.79
N TYR A 103 -1.86 -5.59 -15.97
CA TYR A 103 -0.52 -4.99 -16.02
C TYR A 103 0.25 -5.27 -14.74
N VAL A 104 -0.41 -5.07 -13.59
CA VAL A 104 0.25 -5.25 -12.31
C VAL A 104 0.57 -6.72 -12.06
N LYS A 105 -0.32 -7.62 -12.47
CA LYS A 105 -0.12 -9.04 -12.22
C LYS A 105 1.04 -9.62 -13.01
N GLU A 106 1.48 -8.95 -14.04
CA GLU A 106 2.63 -9.41 -14.83
C GLU A 106 3.95 -8.88 -14.34
N LEU A 107 3.93 -8.02 -13.32
CA LEU A 107 5.17 -7.49 -12.77
C LEU A 107 5.89 -8.56 -11.95
N ASP A 108 7.22 -8.42 -11.90
CA ASP A 108 8.02 -9.27 -11.03
C ASP A 108 7.85 -8.85 -9.59
N ILE A 109 8.23 -9.74 -8.66
CA ILE A 109 7.99 -9.48 -7.24
C ILE A 109 8.72 -8.23 -6.76
N ASP A 110 9.94 -7.99 -7.26
CA ASP A 110 10.67 -6.79 -6.85
C ASP A 110 10.01 -5.54 -7.40
N GLU A 111 9.43 -5.61 -8.59
CA GLU A 111 8.71 -4.49 -9.15
C GLU A 111 7.44 -4.20 -8.34
N VAL A 112 6.74 -5.26 -7.96
CA VAL A 112 5.53 -5.10 -7.14
C VAL A 112 5.88 -4.46 -5.80
N ILE A 113 6.97 -4.91 -5.18
CA ILE A 113 7.38 -4.33 -3.90
C ILE A 113 7.71 -2.85 -4.06
N THR A 114 8.46 -2.51 -5.12
CA THR A 114 8.85 -1.13 -5.35
C THR A 114 7.62 -0.24 -5.54
N VAL A 115 6.72 -0.66 -6.42
CA VAL A 115 5.52 0.14 -6.69
C VAL A 115 4.60 0.15 -5.49
N GLY A 116 4.46 -1.00 -4.83
CA GLY A 116 3.60 -1.10 -3.66
C GLY A 116 4.03 -0.19 -2.54
N MET A 117 5.34 -0.08 -2.32
CA MET A 117 5.83 0.82 -1.29
C MET A 117 5.56 2.28 -1.65
N ALA A 118 5.67 2.61 -2.93
CA ALA A 118 5.36 3.97 -3.38
C ALA A 118 3.87 4.27 -3.20
N VAL A 119 3.00 3.29 -3.51
CA VAL A 119 1.57 3.45 -3.33
C VAL A 119 1.25 3.68 -1.85
N PHE A 120 1.86 2.88 -0.98
CA PHE A 120 1.65 3.04 0.44
C PHE A 120 2.12 4.41 0.92
N LYS A 121 3.31 4.81 0.48
CA LYS A 121 3.88 6.09 0.90
C LYS A 121 3.00 7.26 0.49
N VAL A 122 2.49 7.22 -0.74
CA VAL A 122 1.67 8.29 -1.28
C VAL A 122 0.33 8.37 -0.56
N ASN A 123 -0.23 7.23 -0.19
CA ASN A 123 -1.56 7.18 0.42
C ASN A 123 -1.54 7.11 1.94
N LYS A 124 -0.37 7.03 2.53
CA LYS A 124 -0.25 6.88 3.99
C LYS A 124 -0.90 8.04 4.72
N SER A 125 -0.61 9.24 4.27
CA SER A 125 -1.13 10.44 4.90
C SER A 125 -2.65 10.47 4.84
N PHE A 126 -3.20 10.09 3.69
CA PHE A 126 -4.65 10.04 3.54
C PHE A 126 -5.27 9.11 4.57
N PHE A 127 -4.74 7.90 4.65
CA PHE A 127 -5.35 6.91 5.53
C PHE A 127 -5.14 7.22 7.00
N SER A 128 -3.97 7.73 7.36
CA SER A 128 -3.69 7.98 8.78
C SER A 128 -4.30 9.28 9.26
N GLN A 129 -4.42 10.27 8.38
CA GLN A 129 -4.89 11.60 8.81
C GLN A 129 -6.32 11.84 8.41
N LYS A 130 -6.66 11.61 7.14
CA LYS A 130 -7.99 11.95 6.67
C LYS A 130 -9.04 11.02 7.19
N LEU A 131 -8.78 9.71 7.16
CA LEU A 131 -9.74 8.77 7.70
C LEU A 131 -9.84 8.88 9.21
N GLY A 132 -8.73 9.25 9.87
CA GLY A 132 -8.77 9.50 11.29
C GLY A 132 -9.69 10.65 11.64
N LYS A 133 -9.66 11.70 10.84
CA LYS A 133 -10.55 12.83 11.07
C LYS A 133 -12.02 12.44 10.87
N ILE A 134 -12.29 11.66 9.85
CA ILE A 134 -13.64 11.19 9.61
C ILE A 134 -14.13 10.35 10.78
N ALA A 135 -13.28 9.48 11.29
CA ALA A 135 -13.66 8.64 12.42
C ALA A 135 -14.03 9.47 13.64
N LYS A 136 -13.40 10.62 13.81
CA LYS A 136 -13.73 11.49 14.92
C LYS A 136 -15.10 12.15 14.76
N LEU A 137 -15.54 12.32 13.52
CA LEU A 137 -16.87 12.88 13.28
C LEU A 137 -17.98 11.89 13.62
N PHE A 138 -17.67 10.62 13.58
CA PHE A 138 -18.63 9.57 13.90
C PHE A 138 -18.11 8.77 15.08
N PRO A 139 -18.14 9.36 16.29
CA PRO A 139 -17.51 8.70 17.43
C PRO A 139 -18.16 7.36 17.71
N VAL A 140 -17.32 6.37 17.88
CA VAL A 140 -17.77 5.04 18.26
C VAL A 140 -17.69 4.95 19.78
N PRO A 141 -18.73 4.43 20.44
CA PRO A 141 -18.64 4.30 21.87
C PRO A 141 -17.43 3.46 22.24
N LYS A 142 -16.63 4.00 23.13
CA LYS A 142 -15.46 3.27 23.59
C LYS A 142 -15.92 2.06 24.38
N LYS A 143 -15.25 0.95 24.14
CA LYS A 143 -15.48 -0.20 24.99
C LYS A 143 -15.05 0.16 26.41
N LYS A 144 -15.91 -0.16 27.36
CA LYS A 144 -15.56 0.13 28.73
C LYS A 144 -14.45 -0.80 29.18
N GLU A 145 -13.46 -0.19 29.77
CA GLU A 145 -12.39 -0.98 30.36
C GLU A 145 -12.89 -1.57 31.67
N LYS A 146 -12.53 -2.78 31.92
CA LYS A 146 -12.96 -3.43 33.13
C LYS A 146 -11.83 -3.66 34.06
#